data_9770102a6ca886a7572ed3016c14b50c
#
_entry.id   9770102a6ca886a7572ed3016c14b50c
#
_cell.length_a   1.000
_cell.length_b   1.000
_cell.length_c   1.000
_cell.angle_alpha   90.00
_cell.angle_beta   90.00
_cell.angle_gamma   90.00
#
_symmetry.space_group_name_H-M   'P 1'
#
loop_
_entity.id
_entity.type
_entity.pdbx_description
1 polymer ?
#
loop_
_entity_poly.entity_id
_entity_poly.type
_entity_poly.pdbx_seq_one_letter_code
_entity_poly.pdbx_strand_id
1 'polypeptide(L)'
;NSEIKLSIHNSPMFLFTRSTLKSSLGNKKLFRMGDFYKFSRKSQNILLDSNEKPVGGKWSFDEENRKKIPKDLTIPKLQNVRKSLYHSTIIGIIEKYFSNHPGKLENFWFPVTRTDAENHLEVFLSERISQFGTYEDAMVQNTNFLFHSCISPLLNLGLLTPQYVIERTTDISKKLSIPLNSL
;
A
#
# COMPACT_ATOMS: atom_id res chain seq x y z
N ASN A 1 27.61 35.59 16.45
CA ASN A 1 27.05 35.00 15.20
C ASN A 1 26.93 33.52 15.40
N SER A 2 25.70 33.03 15.67
CA SER A 2 25.38 31.61 15.63
C SER A 2 25.18 31.22 14.18
N GLU A 3 26.05 30.38 13.63
CA GLU A 3 25.88 29.81 12.30
C GLU A 3 24.68 28.83 12.35
N ILE A 4 23.69 29.10 11.50
CA ILE A 4 22.52 28.18 11.32
C ILE A 4 22.95 27.12 10.31
N LYS A 5 23.02 25.85 10.76
CA LYS A 5 23.29 24.71 9.89
C LYS A 5 22.00 24.23 9.26
N LEU A 6 21.87 24.37 7.94
CA LEU A 6 20.73 23.83 7.18
C LEU A 6 21.03 22.41 6.70
N SER A 7 20.12 21.47 6.96
CA SER A 7 20.16 20.11 6.42
C SER A 7 18.87 19.86 5.62
N ILE A 8 19.02 19.42 4.37
CA ILE A 8 17.89 19.13 3.47
C ILE A 8 17.81 17.62 3.28
N HIS A 9 16.64 17.05 3.59
CA HIS A 9 16.38 15.62 3.46
C HIS A 9 15.28 15.37 2.44
N ASN A 10 15.41 14.30 1.66
CA ASN A 10 14.33 13.83 0.79
C ASN A 10 13.22 13.20 1.64
N SER A 11 11.96 13.39 1.20
CA SER A 11 10.83 12.74 1.86
C SER A 11 10.88 11.22 1.69
N PRO A 12 10.76 10.43 2.74
CA PRO A 12 10.67 8.97 2.65
C PRO A 12 9.33 8.48 2.10
N MET A 13 8.39 9.38 1.84
CA MET A 13 7.06 9.05 1.33
C MET A 13 7.02 8.76 -0.16
N PHE A 14 8.15 8.86 -0.85
CA PHE A 14 8.30 8.55 -2.26
C PHE A 14 9.54 7.69 -2.48
N LEU A 15 9.41 6.61 -3.26
CA LEU A 15 10.54 5.75 -3.63
C LEU A 15 11.56 6.47 -4.49
N PHE A 16 11.12 7.46 -5.26
CA PHE A 16 11.95 8.20 -6.20
C PHE A 16 11.78 9.70 -6.02
N THR A 17 12.88 10.42 -6.15
CA THR A 17 12.87 11.89 -6.18
C THR A 17 12.35 12.39 -7.52
N ARG A 18 11.97 13.67 -7.57
CA ARG A 18 11.61 14.33 -8.85
C ARG A 18 12.79 14.33 -9.85
N SER A 19 14.02 14.44 -9.37
CA SER A 19 15.21 14.36 -10.21
C SER A 19 15.39 12.97 -10.82
N THR A 20 15.19 11.91 -10.03
CA THR A 20 15.22 10.53 -10.52
C THR A 20 14.16 10.29 -11.58
N LEU A 21 12.91 10.76 -11.33
CA LEU A 21 11.84 10.67 -12.32
C LEU A 21 12.23 11.38 -13.61
N LYS A 22 12.72 12.63 -13.51
CA LYS A 22 13.14 13.43 -14.68
C LYS A 22 14.25 12.73 -15.46
N SER A 23 15.26 12.18 -14.80
CA SER A 23 16.35 11.45 -15.46
C SER A 23 15.87 10.15 -16.13
N SER A 24 14.91 9.44 -15.53
CA SER A 24 14.34 8.23 -16.12
C SER A 24 13.53 8.47 -17.40
N LEU A 25 12.95 9.67 -17.53
CA LEU A 25 12.22 10.10 -18.72
C LEU A 25 13.16 10.38 -19.90
N GLY A 26 14.38 10.90 -19.63
CA GLY A 26 15.31 11.36 -20.64
C GLY A 26 14.65 12.38 -21.57
N ASN A 27 14.85 12.22 -22.88
CA ASN A 27 14.28 13.09 -23.93
C ASN A 27 12.94 12.58 -24.49
N LYS A 28 12.26 11.67 -23.79
CA LYS A 28 10.98 11.11 -24.26
C LYS A 28 9.91 12.20 -24.31
N LYS A 29 9.26 12.36 -25.47
CA LYS A 29 8.11 13.29 -25.63
C LYS A 29 6.83 12.77 -24.98
N LEU A 30 6.69 11.45 -24.87
CA LEU A 30 5.52 10.79 -24.27
C LEU A 30 5.95 9.99 -23.05
N PHE A 31 5.38 10.31 -21.92
CA PHE A 31 5.54 9.57 -20.68
C PHE A 31 4.48 8.44 -20.59
N ARG A 32 4.95 7.22 -20.41
CA ARG A 32 4.08 6.05 -20.18
C ARG A 32 4.34 5.50 -18.78
N MET A 33 3.31 5.29 -17.99
CA MET A 33 3.41 4.70 -16.64
C MET A 33 4.16 3.35 -16.68
N GLY A 34 3.88 2.50 -17.66
CA GLY A 34 4.57 1.21 -17.83
C GLY A 34 6.09 1.31 -18.03
N ASP A 35 6.61 2.39 -18.64
CA ASP A 35 8.05 2.61 -18.77
C ASP A 35 8.67 2.95 -17.42
N PHE A 36 8.02 3.81 -16.64
CA PHE A 36 8.47 4.16 -15.30
C PHE A 36 8.37 2.98 -14.32
N TYR A 37 7.33 2.19 -14.42
CA TYR A 37 7.18 0.96 -13.64
C TYR A 37 8.34 -0.02 -13.89
N LYS A 38 8.70 -0.25 -15.15
CA LYS A 38 9.86 -1.10 -15.52
C LYS A 38 11.17 -0.52 -14.99
N PHE A 39 11.37 0.79 -15.15
CA PHE A 39 12.52 1.50 -14.59
C PHE A 39 12.59 1.33 -13.07
N SER A 40 11.48 1.53 -12.38
CA SER A 40 11.38 1.41 -10.92
C SER A 40 11.75 0.01 -10.44
N ARG A 41 11.18 -1.03 -11.05
CA ARG A 41 11.50 -2.42 -10.70
C ARG A 41 12.97 -2.75 -10.93
N LYS A 42 13.56 -2.30 -12.04
CA LYS A 42 14.99 -2.51 -12.34
C LYS A 42 15.88 -1.78 -11.35
N SER A 43 15.62 -0.50 -11.08
CA SER A 43 16.46 0.28 -10.17
C SER A 43 16.41 -0.19 -8.71
N GLN A 44 15.32 -0.83 -8.29
CA GLN A 44 15.13 -1.40 -6.94
C GLN A 44 15.40 -2.91 -6.89
N ASN A 45 15.74 -3.54 -8.02
CA ASN A 45 15.95 -4.99 -8.15
C ASN A 45 14.76 -5.81 -7.61
N ILE A 46 13.52 -5.40 -7.97
CA ILE A 46 12.29 -6.02 -7.47
C ILE A 46 11.73 -7.01 -8.51
N LEU A 47 11.53 -8.27 -8.10
CA LEU A 47 10.97 -9.36 -8.90
C LEU A 47 11.69 -9.51 -10.27
N LEU A 48 13.02 -9.46 -10.24
CA LEU A 48 13.87 -9.72 -11.37
C LEU A 48 14.65 -11.04 -11.18
N ASP A 49 14.93 -11.72 -12.28
CA ASP A 49 15.83 -12.86 -12.30
C ASP A 49 17.31 -12.41 -12.42
N SER A 50 18.23 -13.36 -12.43
CA SER A 50 19.69 -13.10 -12.57
C SER A 50 20.09 -12.40 -13.88
N ASN A 51 19.21 -12.37 -14.87
CA ASN A 51 19.42 -11.70 -16.16
C ASN A 51 18.66 -10.38 -16.27
N GLU A 52 18.22 -9.80 -15.13
CA GLU A 52 17.42 -8.58 -15.02
C GLU A 52 16.08 -8.63 -15.80
N LYS A 53 15.57 -9.84 -16.07
CA LYS A 53 14.25 -10.04 -16.67
C LYS A 53 13.19 -10.19 -15.58
N PRO A 54 11.93 -9.82 -15.85
CA PRO A 54 10.86 -9.96 -14.87
C PRO A 54 10.62 -11.43 -14.53
N VAL A 55 10.54 -11.74 -13.23
CA VAL A 55 10.12 -13.06 -12.75
C VAL A 55 8.74 -13.38 -13.34
N GLY A 56 8.57 -14.63 -13.81
CA GLY A 56 7.34 -15.05 -14.51
C GLY A 56 7.27 -14.61 -15.98
N GLY A 57 8.33 -13.98 -16.52
CA GLY A 57 8.44 -13.64 -17.96
C GLY A 57 7.62 -12.43 -18.42
N LYS A 58 6.78 -11.85 -17.55
CA LYS A 58 5.94 -10.69 -17.86
C LYS A 58 6.18 -9.55 -16.87
N TRP A 59 6.03 -8.30 -17.34
CA TRP A 59 6.11 -7.12 -16.49
C TRP A 59 4.84 -6.84 -15.71
N SER A 60 3.69 -7.32 -16.15
CA SER A 60 2.40 -7.16 -15.50
C SER A 60 1.58 -8.44 -15.62
N PHE A 61 0.81 -8.74 -14.58
CA PHE A 61 -0.15 -9.84 -14.50
C PHE A 61 -1.57 -9.32 -14.26
N ASP A 62 -1.83 -8.04 -14.53
CA ASP A 62 -3.12 -7.36 -14.33
C ASP A 62 -4.31 -8.08 -15.01
N GLU A 63 -4.07 -8.76 -16.12
CA GLU A 63 -5.10 -9.58 -16.80
C GLU A 63 -5.69 -10.69 -15.91
N GLU A 64 -4.94 -11.13 -14.89
CA GLU A 64 -5.33 -12.19 -13.97
C GLU A 64 -6.13 -11.69 -12.75
N ASN A 65 -6.30 -10.36 -12.61
CA ASN A 65 -6.85 -9.71 -11.41
C ASN A 65 -8.38 -9.54 -11.42
N ARG A 66 -9.10 -10.17 -12.37
CA ARG A 66 -10.52 -9.89 -12.64
C ARG A 66 -11.43 -11.09 -12.42
N LYS A 67 -11.02 -12.03 -11.56
CA LYS A 67 -11.85 -13.22 -11.28
C LYS A 67 -13.01 -12.88 -10.34
N LYS A 68 -14.12 -13.57 -10.54
CA LYS A 68 -15.26 -13.52 -9.61
C LYS A 68 -14.94 -14.33 -8.36
N ILE A 69 -15.34 -13.84 -7.20
CA ILE A 69 -15.17 -14.54 -5.93
C ILE A 69 -16.13 -15.76 -5.89
N PRO A 70 -15.59 -16.97 -5.67
CA PRO A 70 -16.43 -18.16 -5.44
C PRO A 70 -17.30 -17.99 -4.19
N LYS A 71 -18.49 -18.59 -4.21
CA LYS A 71 -19.46 -18.47 -3.09
C LYS A 71 -18.96 -19.07 -1.77
N ASP A 72 -18.11 -20.07 -1.87
CA ASP A 72 -17.52 -20.84 -0.75
C ASP A 72 -16.19 -20.27 -0.26
N LEU A 73 -15.67 -19.23 -0.93
CA LEU A 73 -14.42 -18.60 -0.50
C LEU A 73 -14.64 -17.75 0.76
N THR A 74 -13.92 -18.09 1.81
CA THR A 74 -13.95 -17.31 3.05
C THR A 74 -13.19 -16.01 2.89
N ILE A 75 -13.85 -14.88 3.17
CA ILE A 75 -13.27 -13.55 3.14
C ILE A 75 -12.83 -13.17 4.56
N PRO A 76 -11.55 -12.86 4.78
CA PRO A 76 -11.06 -12.46 6.10
C PRO A 76 -11.74 -11.18 6.58
N LYS A 77 -12.13 -11.13 7.85
CA LYS A 77 -12.67 -9.91 8.47
C LYS A 77 -11.53 -8.91 8.73
N LEU A 78 -11.84 -7.62 8.62
CA LEU A 78 -10.91 -6.61 9.12
C LEU A 78 -10.74 -6.77 10.63
N GLN A 79 -9.51 -6.65 11.09
CA GLN A 79 -9.23 -6.67 12.51
C GLN A 79 -9.66 -5.33 13.14
N ASN A 80 -10.20 -5.40 14.37
CA ASN A 80 -10.46 -4.21 15.16
C ASN A 80 -9.12 -3.62 15.61
N VAL A 81 -8.92 -2.35 15.26
CA VAL A 81 -7.73 -1.62 15.70
C VAL A 81 -7.96 -1.04 17.10
N ARG A 82 -6.91 -1.08 17.92
CA ARG A 82 -6.93 -0.49 19.25
C ARG A 82 -7.22 1.01 19.18
N LYS A 83 -8.21 1.46 19.94
CA LYS A 83 -8.50 2.90 20.07
C LYS A 83 -7.35 3.60 20.80
N SER A 84 -6.86 4.71 20.24
CA SER A 84 -5.82 5.53 20.89
C SER A 84 -6.39 6.29 22.10
N LEU A 85 -5.50 6.78 22.98
CA LEU A 85 -5.87 7.63 24.12
C LEU A 85 -6.61 8.91 23.70
N TYR A 86 -6.32 9.40 22.48
CA TYR A 86 -6.92 10.64 21.97
C TYR A 86 -8.27 10.44 21.28
N HIS A 87 -8.71 9.20 21.11
CA HIS A 87 -9.89 8.86 20.32
C HIS A 87 -11.15 9.58 20.83
N SER A 88 -11.43 9.51 22.14
CA SER A 88 -12.59 10.17 22.75
C SER A 88 -12.52 11.70 22.63
N THR A 89 -11.35 12.27 22.82
CA THR A 89 -11.14 13.73 22.70
C THR A 89 -11.40 14.20 21.27
N ILE A 90 -10.88 13.48 20.28
CA ILE A 90 -11.08 13.81 18.86
C ILE A 90 -12.54 13.64 18.46
N ILE A 91 -13.22 12.58 18.90
CA ILE A 91 -14.66 12.41 18.67
C ILE A 91 -15.43 13.62 19.17
N GLY A 92 -15.20 14.08 20.41
CA GLY A 92 -15.88 15.25 20.96
C GLY A 92 -15.62 16.54 20.15
N ILE A 93 -14.42 16.73 19.62
CA ILE A 93 -14.09 17.86 18.74
C ILE A 93 -14.88 17.76 17.42
N ILE A 94 -14.89 16.59 16.80
CA ILE A 94 -15.58 16.37 15.52
C ILE A 94 -17.09 16.52 15.68
N GLU A 95 -17.68 15.97 16.72
CA GLU A 95 -19.12 16.12 17.02
C GLU A 95 -19.50 17.59 17.26
N LYS A 96 -18.64 18.34 17.94
CA LYS A 96 -18.89 19.76 18.23
C LYS A 96 -18.80 20.65 16.98
N TYR A 97 -17.79 20.44 16.13
CA TYR A 97 -17.49 21.39 15.05
C TYR A 97 -17.86 20.88 13.64
N PHE A 98 -18.06 19.55 13.49
CA PHE A 98 -18.24 18.90 12.20
C PHE A 98 -19.44 17.95 12.16
N SER A 99 -20.41 18.11 13.08
CA SER A 99 -21.60 17.24 13.19
C SER A 99 -22.43 17.16 11.90
N ASN A 100 -22.39 18.20 11.07
CA ASN A 100 -23.12 18.25 9.79
C ASN A 100 -22.36 17.64 8.60
N HIS A 101 -21.13 17.14 8.81
CA HIS A 101 -20.35 16.49 7.77
C HIS A 101 -20.80 15.03 7.61
N PRO A 102 -20.74 14.46 6.38
CA PRO A 102 -21.09 13.06 6.16
C PRO A 102 -20.09 12.14 6.86
N GLY A 103 -20.59 11.00 7.33
CA GLY A 103 -19.79 9.96 7.99
C GLY A 103 -20.20 9.72 9.44
N LYS A 104 -19.67 8.65 10.01
CA LYS A 104 -19.88 8.27 11.41
C LYS A 104 -18.57 7.83 12.04
N LEU A 105 -18.31 8.27 13.28
CA LEU A 105 -17.08 7.99 14.01
C LEU A 105 -17.09 6.65 14.75
N GLU A 106 -18.28 6.11 15.00
CA GLU A 106 -18.47 4.86 15.75
C GLU A 106 -17.71 3.69 15.14
N ASN A 107 -17.64 3.67 13.81
CA ASN A 107 -17.02 2.61 13.03
C ASN A 107 -15.61 2.97 12.53
N PHE A 108 -14.96 3.95 13.14
CA PHE A 108 -13.58 4.28 12.80
C PHE A 108 -12.64 3.12 13.16
N TRP A 109 -11.97 2.55 12.16
CA TRP A 109 -11.18 1.33 12.28
C TRP A 109 -9.72 1.48 11.82
N PHE A 110 -9.33 2.65 11.30
CA PHE A 110 -7.97 2.86 10.82
C PHE A 110 -6.96 2.94 11.96
N PRO A 111 -5.77 2.34 11.78
CA PRO A 111 -4.63 2.58 12.65
C PRO A 111 -4.26 4.06 12.74
N VAL A 112 -3.90 4.53 13.93
CA VAL A 112 -3.47 5.93 14.18
C VAL A 112 -2.06 6.00 14.77
N THR A 113 -1.42 4.87 15.01
CA THR A 113 -0.03 4.78 15.42
C THR A 113 0.78 3.99 14.40
N ARG A 114 2.10 4.22 14.36
CA ARG A 114 2.99 3.46 13.48
C ARG A 114 2.94 1.97 13.77
N THR A 115 3.02 1.57 15.03
CA THR A 115 2.97 0.16 15.43
C THR A 115 1.68 -0.52 14.97
N ASP A 116 0.53 0.13 15.12
CA ASP A 116 -0.74 -0.44 14.67
C ASP A 116 -0.82 -0.49 13.14
N ALA A 117 -0.22 0.49 12.45
CA ALA A 117 -0.14 0.49 10.99
C ALA A 117 0.75 -0.64 10.45
N GLU A 118 1.89 -0.90 11.09
CA GLU A 118 2.77 -2.02 10.77
C GLU A 118 2.06 -3.36 11.02
N ASN A 119 1.37 -3.51 12.15
CA ASN A 119 0.56 -4.70 12.44
C ASN A 119 -0.56 -4.90 11.41
N HIS A 120 -1.21 -3.82 10.97
CA HIS A 120 -2.24 -3.88 9.93
C HIS A 120 -1.67 -4.39 8.59
N LEU A 121 -0.46 -3.94 8.23
CA LEU A 121 0.24 -4.46 7.06
C LEU A 121 0.57 -5.95 7.21
N GLU A 122 1.08 -6.39 8.36
CA GLU A 122 1.41 -7.81 8.60
C GLU A 122 0.16 -8.70 8.50
N VAL A 123 -0.99 -8.24 8.97
CA VAL A 123 -2.27 -8.97 8.82
C VAL A 123 -2.67 -9.09 7.35
N PHE A 124 -2.54 -8.01 6.58
CA PHE A 124 -2.78 -8.09 5.13
C PHE A 124 -1.85 -9.11 4.46
N LEU A 125 -0.56 -9.06 4.77
CA LEU A 125 0.45 -9.93 4.20
C LEU A 125 0.27 -11.40 4.58
N SER A 126 -0.30 -11.69 5.76
CA SER A 126 -0.53 -13.07 6.21
C SER A 126 -1.87 -13.64 5.75
N GLU A 127 -2.93 -12.84 5.70
CA GLU A 127 -4.30 -13.33 5.52
C GLU A 127 -4.89 -13.07 4.14
N ARG A 128 -4.44 -12.03 3.42
CA ARG A 128 -5.12 -11.52 2.22
C ARG A 128 -4.28 -11.51 0.96
N ILE A 129 -2.98 -11.28 1.07
CA ILE A 129 -2.13 -11.04 -0.09
C ILE A 129 -2.18 -12.18 -1.13
N SER A 130 -2.34 -13.43 -0.70
CA SER A 130 -2.41 -14.58 -1.61
C SER A 130 -3.62 -14.55 -2.55
N GLN A 131 -4.68 -13.83 -2.17
CA GLN A 131 -5.91 -13.68 -2.95
C GLN A 131 -6.10 -12.26 -3.50
N PHE A 132 -5.26 -11.32 -3.06
CA PHE A 132 -5.37 -9.90 -3.41
C PHE A 132 -5.39 -9.69 -4.92
N GLY A 133 -4.37 -10.11 -5.65
CA GLY A 133 -4.29 -9.91 -7.08
C GLY A 133 -5.47 -10.56 -7.82
N THR A 134 -5.76 -11.81 -7.53
CA THR A 134 -6.81 -12.58 -8.22
C THR A 134 -8.18 -11.90 -8.15
N TYR A 135 -8.50 -11.24 -7.03
CA TYR A 135 -9.82 -10.65 -6.75
C TYR A 135 -9.76 -9.12 -6.54
N GLU A 136 -8.72 -8.45 -7.06
CA GLU A 136 -8.53 -7.00 -6.92
C GLU A 136 -9.76 -6.21 -7.42
N ASP A 137 -10.27 -6.55 -8.62
CA ASP A 137 -11.42 -5.89 -9.24
C ASP A 137 -12.78 -6.48 -8.81
N ALA A 138 -12.80 -7.45 -7.89
CA ALA A 138 -14.04 -8.10 -7.50
C ALA A 138 -14.90 -7.21 -6.59
N MET A 139 -16.21 -7.33 -6.73
CA MET A 139 -17.20 -6.69 -5.86
C MET A 139 -18.20 -7.72 -5.35
N VAL A 140 -18.48 -7.67 -4.03
CA VAL A 140 -19.48 -8.50 -3.38
C VAL A 140 -20.40 -7.62 -2.54
N GLN A 141 -21.70 -7.82 -2.66
CA GLN A 141 -22.69 -7.06 -1.91
C GLN A 141 -22.46 -7.22 -0.39
N ASN A 142 -22.57 -6.12 0.34
CA ASN A 142 -22.35 -6.05 1.79
C ASN A 142 -20.93 -6.44 2.26
N THR A 143 -19.93 -6.42 1.37
CA THR A 143 -18.53 -6.71 1.72
C THR A 143 -17.65 -5.60 1.17
N ASN A 144 -17.13 -4.73 2.05
CA ASN A 144 -16.48 -3.48 1.63
C ASN A 144 -14.98 -3.63 1.35
N PHE A 145 -14.30 -4.62 1.91
CA PHE A 145 -12.84 -4.66 1.91
C PHE A 145 -12.26 -5.87 1.18
N LEU A 146 -13.00 -6.96 1.07
CA LEU A 146 -12.55 -8.19 0.41
C LEU A 146 -11.11 -8.57 0.81
N PHE A 147 -10.23 -8.65 -0.19
CA PHE A 147 -8.81 -8.96 0.00
C PHE A 147 -7.90 -7.74 -0.08
N HIS A 148 -8.46 -6.51 -0.11
CA HIS A 148 -7.67 -5.28 -0.19
C HIS A 148 -6.83 -5.03 1.06
N SER A 149 -5.67 -4.38 0.86
CA SER A 149 -4.74 -4.03 1.95
C SER A 149 -5.26 -2.91 2.85
N CYS A 150 -6.04 -1.99 2.28
CA CYS A 150 -6.56 -0.79 2.97
C CYS A 150 -5.45 0.09 3.60
N ILE A 151 -4.23 0.08 3.05
CA ILE A 151 -3.07 0.82 3.60
C ILE A 151 -2.92 2.24 3.07
N SER A 152 -3.70 2.63 2.06
CA SER A 152 -3.56 3.97 1.44
C SER A 152 -3.63 5.14 2.43
N PRO A 153 -4.55 5.18 3.41
CA PRO A 153 -4.56 6.23 4.43
C PRO A 153 -3.29 6.23 5.29
N LEU A 154 -2.73 5.05 5.57
CA LEU A 154 -1.53 4.90 6.40
C LEU A 154 -0.28 5.42 5.68
N LEU A 155 -0.19 5.21 4.37
CA LEU A 155 0.83 5.80 3.52
C LEU A 155 0.65 7.33 3.45
N ASN A 156 -0.57 7.83 3.22
CA ASN A 156 -0.83 9.26 3.14
C ASN A 156 -0.50 10.01 4.44
N LEU A 157 -0.70 9.39 5.59
CA LEU A 157 -0.38 9.95 6.91
C LEU A 157 1.08 9.75 7.32
N GLY A 158 1.87 9.02 6.53
CA GLY A 158 3.28 8.72 6.86
C GLY A 158 3.47 7.74 8.02
N LEU A 159 2.43 6.97 8.36
CA LEU A 159 2.53 5.88 9.33
C LEU A 159 3.23 4.66 8.73
N LEU A 160 3.09 4.44 7.42
CA LEU A 160 3.88 3.52 6.61
C LEU A 160 4.62 4.29 5.53
N THR A 161 5.80 3.79 5.13
CA THR A 161 6.50 4.29 3.95
C THR A 161 6.38 3.29 2.80
N PRO A 162 6.38 3.74 1.54
CA PRO A 162 6.37 2.83 0.39
C PRO A 162 7.53 1.82 0.41
N GLN A 163 8.71 2.26 0.84
CA GLN A 163 9.89 1.41 0.98
C GLN A 163 9.62 0.26 1.96
N TYR A 164 9.10 0.56 3.14
CA TYR A 164 8.78 -0.44 4.16
C TYR A 164 7.75 -1.46 3.65
N VAL A 165 6.69 -1.01 2.99
CA VAL A 165 5.68 -1.91 2.41
C VAL A 165 6.29 -2.86 1.39
N ILE A 166 7.13 -2.36 0.48
CA ILE A 166 7.80 -3.19 -0.54
C ILE A 166 8.75 -4.20 0.10
N GLU A 167 9.57 -3.78 1.05
CA GLU A 167 10.50 -4.65 1.77
C GLU A 167 9.76 -5.78 2.47
N ARG A 168 8.72 -5.45 3.25
CA ARG A 168 7.92 -6.46 3.96
C ARG A 168 7.22 -7.42 2.99
N THR A 169 6.63 -6.91 1.91
CA THR A 169 5.98 -7.73 0.89
C THR A 169 6.99 -8.67 0.20
N THR A 170 8.15 -8.15 -0.15
CA THR A 170 9.23 -8.95 -0.77
C THR A 170 9.73 -10.03 0.18
N ASP A 171 9.90 -9.73 1.47
CA ASP A 171 10.37 -10.69 2.45
C ASP A 171 9.36 -11.82 2.72
N ILE A 172 8.07 -11.49 2.78
CA ILE A 172 7.03 -12.50 2.94
C ILE A 172 6.90 -13.38 1.69
N SER A 173 7.09 -12.81 0.50
CA SER A 173 7.03 -13.57 -0.76
C SER A 173 8.12 -14.62 -0.89
N LYS A 174 9.24 -14.46 -0.21
CA LYS A 174 10.31 -15.49 -0.13
C LYS A 174 9.91 -16.68 0.75
N LYS A 175 8.98 -16.48 1.67
CA LYS A 175 8.56 -17.49 2.67
C LYS A 175 7.26 -18.17 2.28
N LEU A 176 6.38 -17.45 1.60
CA LEU A 176 5.06 -17.92 1.17
C LEU A 176 5.01 -17.96 -0.35
N SER A 177 4.31 -18.96 -0.90
CA SER A 177 4.03 -19.05 -2.34
C SER A 177 2.93 -18.06 -2.73
N ILE A 178 3.28 -16.78 -2.83
CA ILE A 178 2.34 -15.73 -3.22
C ILE A 178 2.28 -15.66 -4.75
N PRO A 179 1.07 -15.65 -5.35
CA PRO A 179 0.91 -15.47 -6.79
C PRO A 179 1.50 -14.14 -7.28
N LEU A 180 2.13 -14.16 -8.46
CA LEU A 180 2.81 -12.97 -9.01
C LEU A 180 1.86 -11.80 -9.30
N ASN A 181 0.59 -12.08 -9.57
CA ASN A 181 -0.43 -11.05 -9.74
C ASN A 181 -0.83 -10.36 -8.43
N SER A 182 -0.37 -10.87 -7.28
CA SER A 182 -0.56 -10.25 -5.96
C SER A 182 0.67 -9.47 -5.49
N LEU A 183 1.82 -9.58 -6.18
CA LEU A 183 3.08 -8.92 -5.88
C LEU A 183 3.36 -7.76 -6.83
#